data_c5889595adf688a361a1c8b12caa6592
#
_entry.id   c5889595adf688a361a1c8b12caa6592
#
_cell.length_a   1.000
_cell.length_b   1.000
_cell.length_c   1.000
_cell.angle_alpha   90.00
_cell.angle_beta   90.00
_cell.angle_gamma   90.00
#
_symmetry.space_group_name_H-M   'P 1'
#
loop_
_entity.id
_entity.type
_entity.pdbx_description
1 polymer ?
#
loop_
_entity_poly.entity_id
_entity_poly.type
_entity_poly.pdbx_seq_one_letter_code
_entity_poly.pdbx_strand_id
1 'polypeptide(L)'
;MPITYQHKQLKVILTDIEGTTTDISFVHDVLFPYSAKHLSSWVRNHLELPITQDILQQVRSISEKSNLDVEGCIGQLMSWQSEDRKITPLKTLQGLIWQEGYDKGELKAHIYPDSVEYLKKWHDTGLTLAVYSSGSIAAQKLLFRNTSMGDLTPLFSAYFDTTTGSKKESRSYTTIANDLSV
;
A
#
# COMPACT_ATOMS: atom_id res chain seq x y z
N MET A 1 -21.18 -7.43 24.15
CA MET A 1 -21.23 -6.12 24.83
C MET A 1 -20.53 -5.10 23.95
N PRO A 2 -21.03 -3.85 23.88
CA PRO A 2 -20.35 -2.81 23.10
C PRO A 2 -18.97 -2.52 23.68
N ILE A 3 -17.98 -2.32 22.79
CA ILE A 3 -16.64 -1.92 23.19
C ILE A 3 -16.66 -0.43 23.49
N THR A 4 -16.16 -0.02 24.66
CA THR A 4 -16.18 1.37 25.11
C THR A 4 -14.76 1.85 25.42
N TYR A 5 -14.50 3.13 25.17
CA TYR A 5 -13.31 3.84 25.58
C TYR A 5 -13.72 5.16 26.24
N GLN A 6 -13.20 5.43 27.43
CA GLN A 6 -13.56 6.61 28.23
C GLN A 6 -15.09 6.84 28.32
N HIS A 7 -15.87 5.78 28.59
CA HIS A 7 -17.33 5.77 28.64
C HIS A 7 -18.08 6.08 27.35
N LYS A 8 -17.37 6.20 26.21
CA LYS A 8 -17.97 6.35 24.88
C LYS A 8 -17.98 5.02 24.16
N GLN A 9 -19.08 4.70 23.50
CA GLN A 9 -19.15 3.53 22.63
C GLN A 9 -18.27 3.76 21.42
N LEU A 10 -17.36 2.83 21.17
CA LEU A 10 -16.56 2.82 19.93
C LEU A 10 -17.43 2.39 18.75
N LYS A 11 -17.24 3.02 17.61
CA LYS A 11 -17.89 2.68 16.35
C LYS A 11 -16.91 2.26 15.29
N VAL A 12 -15.72 2.84 15.29
CA VAL A 12 -14.68 2.66 14.26
C VAL A 12 -13.33 2.37 14.91
N ILE A 13 -12.59 1.47 14.30
CA ILE A 13 -11.15 1.29 14.49
C ILE A 13 -10.45 1.72 13.22
N LEU A 14 -9.59 2.72 13.30
CA LEU A 14 -8.70 3.15 12.24
C LEU A 14 -7.30 2.65 12.56
N THR A 15 -6.75 1.75 11.72
CA THR A 15 -5.44 1.15 11.95
C THR A 15 -4.42 1.60 10.90
N ASP A 16 -3.16 1.58 11.27
CA ASP A 16 -2.02 1.66 10.34
C ASP A 16 -1.60 0.26 9.89
N ILE A 17 -0.60 0.17 9.06
CA ILE A 17 -0.03 -1.08 8.54
C ILE A 17 1.36 -1.30 9.14
N GLU A 18 2.32 -0.51 8.72
CA GLU A 18 3.75 -0.69 9.02
C GLU A 18 4.03 -0.43 10.51
N GLY A 19 4.58 -1.44 11.19
CA GLY A 19 4.85 -1.38 12.63
C GLY A 19 3.60 -1.44 13.52
N THR A 20 2.42 -1.71 12.94
CA THR A 20 1.13 -1.79 13.66
C THR A 20 0.46 -3.15 13.45
N THR A 21 0.08 -3.48 12.22
CA THR A 21 -0.51 -4.78 11.89
C THR A 21 0.49 -5.73 11.24
N THR A 22 1.56 -5.19 10.67
CA THR A 22 2.68 -5.94 10.07
C THR A 22 4.02 -5.35 10.51
N ASP A 23 5.07 -6.17 10.50
CA ASP A 23 6.42 -5.71 10.77
C ASP A 23 6.87 -4.76 9.66
N ILE A 24 7.46 -3.62 10.04
CA ILE A 24 8.01 -2.65 9.09
C ILE A 24 9.15 -3.25 8.27
N SER A 25 9.88 -4.23 8.83
CA SER A 25 10.94 -4.97 8.12
C SER A 25 10.41 -5.69 6.87
N PHE A 26 9.14 -6.11 6.86
CA PHE A 26 8.55 -6.73 5.69
C PHE A 26 8.57 -5.82 4.46
N VAL A 27 8.32 -4.53 4.66
CA VAL A 27 8.38 -3.54 3.56
C VAL A 27 9.83 -3.32 3.11
N HIS A 28 10.74 -3.12 4.06
CA HIS A 28 12.14 -2.80 3.77
C HIS A 28 12.96 -3.99 3.29
N ASP A 29 12.75 -5.17 3.89
CA ASP A 29 13.61 -6.34 3.67
C ASP A 29 13.01 -7.31 2.64
N VAL A 30 11.72 -7.20 2.31
CA VAL A 30 11.05 -8.08 1.36
C VAL A 30 10.49 -7.32 0.16
N LEU A 31 9.55 -6.38 0.37
CA LEU A 31 8.83 -5.74 -0.73
C LEU A 31 9.73 -4.85 -1.59
N PHE A 32 10.53 -3.97 -0.98
CA PHE A 32 11.43 -3.10 -1.74
C PHE A 32 12.53 -3.87 -2.47
N PRO A 33 13.25 -4.81 -1.85
CA PRO A 33 14.23 -5.64 -2.56
C PRO A 33 13.59 -6.47 -3.68
N TYR A 34 12.39 -7.01 -3.46
CA TYR A 34 11.67 -7.73 -4.50
C TYR A 34 11.40 -6.84 -5.72
N SER A 35 10.84 -5.65 -5.51
CA SER A 35 10.58 -4.71 -6.62
C SER A 35 11.87 -4.26 -7.30
N ALA A 36 12.95 -3.98 -6.56
CA ALA A 36 14.24 -3.61 -7.13
C ALA A 36 14.80 -4.69 -8.07
N LYS A 37 14.72 -5.95 -7.63
CA LYS A 37 15.18 -7.10 -8.41
C LYS A 37 14.40 -7.29 -9.72
N HIS A 38 13.10 -7.02 -9.70
CA HIS A 38 12.20 -7.32 -10.82
C HIS A 38 11.89 -6.11 -11.72
N LEU A 39 12.22 -4.87 -11.30
CA LEU A 39 11.85 -3.64 -11.98
C LEU A 39 12.23 -3.63 -13.47
N SER A 40 13.50 -3.87 -13.78
CA SER A 40 13.99 -3.82 -15.16
C SER A 40 13.34 -4.86 -16.05
N SER A 41 13.27 -6.11 -15.60
CA SER A 41 12.66 -7.20 -16.35
C SER A 41 11.17 -7.00 -16.53
N TRP A 42 10.48 -6.50 -15.50
CA TRP A 42 9.05 -6.24 -15.56
C TRP A 42 8.73 -5.20 -16.63
N VAL A 43 9.43 -4.07 -16.64
CA VAL A 43 9.22 -3.02 -17.66
C VAL A 43 9.45 -3.55 -19.08
N ARG A 44 10.56 -4.27 -19.30
CA ARG A 44 10.89 -4.83 -20.64
C ARG A 44 9.84 -5.84 -21.11
N ASN A 45 9.33 -6.68 -20.22
CA ASN A 45 8.36 -7.72 -20.56
C ASN A 45 6.93 -7.17 -20.76
N HIS A 46 6.66 -5.94 -20.36
CA HIS A 46 5.31 -5.34 -20.37
C HIS A 46 5.27 -4.02 -21.15
N LEU A 47 6.19 -3.81 -22.10
CA LEU A 47 6.26 -2.56 -22.87
C LEU A 47 4.98 -2.24 -23.65
N GLU A 48 4.26 -3.26 -24.11
CA GLU A 48 3.02 -3.08 -24.86
C GLU A 48 1.80 -2.70 -24.00
N LEU A 49 1.92 -2.77 -22.68
CA LEU A 49 0.83 -2.40 -21.80
C LEU A 49 0.66 -0.88 -21.73
N PRO A 50 -0.57 -0.34 -21.88
CA PRO A 50 -0.82 1.09 -21.75
C PRO A 50 -0.30 1.69 -20.44
N ILE A 51 -0.42 0.96 -19.34
CA ILE A 51 0.05 1.42 -18.02
C ILE A 51 1.57 1.57 -17.99
N THR A 52 2.31 0.70 -18.68
CA THR A 52 3.77 0.81 -18.79
C THR A 52 4.16 2.05 -19.58
N GLN A 53 3.47 2.31 -20.70
CA GLN A 53 3.72 3.49 -21.51
C GLN A 53 3.42 4.78 -20.73
N ASP A 54 2.34 4.80 -19.94
CA ASP A 54 2.01 5.93 -19.06
C ASP A 54 3.09 6.15 -17.99
N ILE A 55 3.56 5.10 -17.35
CA ILE A 55 4.67 5.16 -16.39
C ILE A 55 5.92 5.77 -17.04
N LEU A 56 6.32 5.28 -18.21
CA LEU A 56 7.50 5.79 -18.92
C LEU A 56 7.35 7.26 -19.32
N GLN A 57 6.15 7.66 -19.73
CA GLN A 57 5.85 9.06 -20.05
C GLN A 57 5.95 9.95 -18.81
N GLN A 58 5.40 9.51 -17.68
CA GLN A 58 5.53 10.23 -16.41
C GLN A 58 6.98 10.33 -15.94
N VAL A 59 7.80 9.28 -16.12
CA VAL A 59 9.24 9.31 -15.81
C VAL A 59 9.94 10.39 -16.62
N ARG A 60 9.70 10.48 -17.93
CA ARG A 60 10.28 11.53 -18.80
C ARG A 60 9.88 12.93 -18.33
N SER A 61 8.61 13.11 -18.01
CA SER A 61 8.07 14.41 -17.54
C SER A 61 8.69 14.84 -16.21
N ILE A 62 8.71 13.94 -15.22
CA ILE A 62 9.18 14.27 -13.85
C ILE A 62 10.71 14.44 -13.81
N SER A 63 11.44 13.68 -14.62
CA SER A 63 12.90 13.80 -14.70
C SER A 63 13.38 14.99 -15.53
N GLU A 64 12.45 15.71 -16.19
CA GLU A 64 12.75 16.79 -17.16
C GLU A 64 13.67 16.33 -18.32
N LYS A 65 13.66 15.03 -18.61
CA LYS A 65 14.46 14.38 -19.66
C LYS A 65 13.52 13.74 -20.68
N SER A 66 12.93 14.55 -21.56
CA SER A 66 11.91 14.13 -22.54
C SER A 66 12.40 13.08 -23.55
N ASN A 67 13.70 12.97 -23.76
CA ASN A 67 14.34 12.09 -24.73
C ASN A 67 14.86 10.77 -24.14
N LEU A 68 14.53 10.44 -22.88
CA LEU A 68 14.91 9.14 -22.34
C LEU A 68 14.26 8.01 -23.17
N ASP A 69 15.07 7.08 -23.62
CA ASP A 69 14.58 5.80 -24.13
C ASP A 69 14.08 4.90 -22.99
N VAL A 70 13.69 3.69 -23.30
CA VAL A 70 13.17 2.75 -22.28
C VAL A 70 14.22 2.45 -21.22
N GLU A 71 15.46 2.21 -21.61
CA GLU A 71 16.55 1.89 -20.68
C GLU A 71 16.91 3.09 -19.79
N GLY A 72 16.86 4.30 -20.35
CA GLY A 72 17.02 5.53 -19.58
C GLY A 72 15.93 5.73 -18.55
N CYS A 73 14.67 5.40 -18.89
CA CYS A 73 13.56 5.43 -17.93
C CYS A 73 13.72 4.38 -16.84
N ILE A 74 14.14 3.16 -17.17
CA ILE A 74 14.45 2.10 -16.19
C ILE A 74 15.55 2.57 -15.25
N GLY A 75 16.65 3.11 -15.76
CA GLY A 75 17.73 3.65 -14.95
C GLY A 75 17.26 4.75 -13.99
N GLN A 76 16.40 5.65 -14.46
CA GLN A 76 15.82 6.71 -13.62
C GLN A 76 14.92 6.15 -12.51
N LEU A 77 14.08 5.16 -12.82
CA LEU A 77 13.24 4.49 -11.82
C LEU A 77 14.07 3.77 -10.75
N MET A 78 15.15 3.09 -11.16
CA MET A 78 16.09 2.44 -10.23
C MET A 78 16.81 3.46 -9.34
N SER A 79 17.24 4.61 -9.88
CA SER A 79 17.81 5.71 -9.09
C SER A 79 16.82 6.21 -8.05
N TRP A 80 15.59 6.50 -8.45
CA TRP A 80 14.54 6.95 -7.52
C TRP A 80 14.24 5.92 -6.43
N GLN A 81 14.28 4.64 -6.76
CA GLN A 81 14.08 3.57 -5.79
C GLN A 81 15.24 3.49 -4.79
N SER A 82 16.50 3.59 -5.25
CA SER A 82 17.66 3.61 -4.36
C SER A 82 17.72 4.82 -3.43
N GLU A 83 17.11 5.93 -3.84
CA GLU A 83 16.97 7.17 -3.08
C GLU A 83 15.72 7.21 -2.17
N ASP A 84 14.95 6.11 -2.11
CA ASP A 84 13.65 6.02 -1.42
C ASP A 84 12.66 7.15 -1.80
N ARG A 85 12.66 7.58 -3.07
CA ARG A 85 11.77 8.64 -3.53
C ARG A 85 10.34 8.14 -3.69
N LYS A 86 9.40 8.88 -3.11
CA LYS A 86 7.97 8.54 -3.13
C LYS A 86 7.26 9.19 -4.32
N ILE A 87 7.60 8.78 -5.53
CA ILE A 87 7.12 9.35 -6.79
C ILE A 87 6.04 8.43 -7.39
N THR A 88 4.99 9.03 -7.93
CA THR A 88 3.81 8.30 -8.42
C THR A 88 4.14 7.17 -9.39
N PRO A 89 4.90 7.37 -10.51
CA PRO A 89 5.19 6.27 -11.45
C PRO A 89 6.00 5.13 -10.82
N LEU A 90 6.91 5.43 -9.88
CA LEU A 90 7.63 4.40 -9.14
C LEU A 90 6.70 3.60 -8.23
N LYS A 91 5.84 4.26 -7.47
CA LYS A 91 4.86 3.59 -6.60
C LYS A 91 3.88 2.72 -7.39
N THR A 92 3.44 3.21 -8.55
CA THR A 92 2.55 2.44 -9.45
C THR A 92 3.26 1.19 -9.94
N LEU A 93 4.49 1.32 -10.44
CA LEU A 93 5.29 0.19 -10.91
C LEU A 93 5.59 -0.82 -9.81
N GLN A 94 5.97 -0.37 -8.62
CA GLN A 94 6.16 -1.24 -7.46
C GLN A 94 4.90 -2.05 -7.14
N GLY A 95 3.73 -1.39 -7.16
CA GLY A 95 2.45 -2.06 -6.93
C GLY A 95 2.16 -3.17 -7.95
N LEU A 96 2.46 -2.94 -9.24
CA LEU A 96 2.30 -3.94 -10.31
C LEU A 96 3.27 -5.12 -10.14
N ILE A 97 4.51 -4.84 -9.79
CA ILE A 97 5.52 -5.89 -9.53
C ILE A 97 5.13 -6.74 -8.32
N TRP A 98 4.66 -6.11 -7.23
CA TRP A 98 4.20 -6.85 -6.06
C TRP A 98 2.94 -7.66 -6.35
N GLN A 99 1.99 -7.11 -7.13
CA GLN A 99 0.80 -7.88 -7.55
C GLN A 99 1.22 -9.16 -8.25
N GLU A 100 2.13 -9.07 -9.24
CA GLU A 100 2.63 -10.24 -9.96
C GLU A 100 3.36 -11.23 -9.04
N GLY A 101 4.15 -10.73 -8.08
CA GLY A 101 4.83 -11.54 -7.08
C GLY A 101 3.87 -12.30 -6.16
N TYR A 102 2.79 -11.66 -5.74
CA TYR A 102 1.74 -12.31 -4.96
C TYR A 102 0.98 -13.34 -5.79
N ASP A 103 0.61 -12.99 -7.04
CA ASP A 103 -0.13 -13.90 -7.93
C ASP A 103 0.67 -15.16 -8.27
N LYS A 104 2.00 -15.05 -8.36
CA LYS A 104 2.91 -16.18 -8.54
C LYS A 104 3.20 -16.94 -7.25
N GLY A 105 2.77 -16.45 -6.08
CA GLY A 105 3.09 -17.04 -4.78
C GLY A 105 4.53 -16.83 -4.32
N GLU A 106 5.29 -15.96 -4.98
CA GLU A 106 6.67 -15.60 -4.62
C GLU A 106 6.71 -14.62 -3.44
N LEU A 107 5.64 -13.88 -3.22
CA LEU A 107 5.43 -13.01 -2.07
C LEU A 107 4.31 -13.54 -1.18
N LYS A 108 4.46 -13.35 0.13
CA LYS A 108 3.42 -13.58 1.12
C LYS A 108 3.53 -12.52 2.20
N ALA A 109 2.43 -11.77 2.41
CA ALA A 109 2.47 -10.65 3.31
C ALA A 109 2.54 -11.09 4.76
N HIS A 110 3.47 -10.48 5.49
CA HIS A 110 3.55 -10.63 6.94
C HIS A 110 2.33 -9.95 7.60
N ILE A 111 1.82 -10.57 8.65
CA ILE A 111 0.81 -10.00 9.55
C ILE A 111 1.05 -10.56 10.94
N TYR A 112 0.91 -9.74 11.99
CA TYR A 112 1.01 -10.21 13.35
C TYR A 112 -0.22 -11.07 13.73
N PRO A 113 -0.04 -12.24 14.36
CA PRO A 113 -1.16 -13.12 14.73
C PRO A 113 -2.19 -12.45 15.65
N ASP A 114 -1.74 -11.65 16.62
CA ASP A 114 -2.60 -10.89 17.51
C ASP A 114 -3.41 -9.82 16.76
N SER A 115 -2.82 -9.16 15.76
CA SER A 115 -3.53 -8.23 14.90
C SER A 115 -4.69 -8.93 14.18
N VAL A 116 -4.46 -10.13 13.63
CA VAL A 116 -5.52 -10.91 12.96
C VAL A 116 -6.63 -11.28 13.95
N GLU A 117 -6.27 -11.74 15.15
CA GLU A 117 -7.22 -12.08 16.20
C GLU A 117 -8.12 -10.88 16.55
N TYR A 118 -7.52 -9.72 16.84
CA TYR A 118 -8.28 -8.55 17.26
C TYR A 118 -9.06 -7.90 16.12
N LEU A 119 -8.54 -7.87 14.90
CA LEU A 119 -9.29 -7.39 13.73
C LEU A 119 -10.57 -8.21 13.52
N LYS A 120 -10.48 -9.54 13.55
CA LYS A 120 -11.66 -10.42 13.46
C LYS A 120 -12.63 -10.17 14.62
N LYS A 121 -12.13 -10.13 15.85
CA LYS A 121 -12.95 -9.90 17.03
C LYS A 121 -13.70 -8.57 16.98
N TRP A 122 -13.03 -7.49 16.55
CA TRP A 122 -13.67 -6.18 16.42
C TRP A 122 -14.71 -6.17 15.30
N HIS A 123 -14.40 -6.77 14.17
CA HIS A 123 -15.35 -6.94 13.06
C HIS A 123 -16.60 -7.71 13.53
N ASP A 124 -16.42 -8.83 14.22
CA ASP A 124 -17.53 -9.68 14.72
C ASP A 124 -18.38 -8.97 15.78
N THR A 125 -17.84 -7.98 16.49
CA THR A 125 -18.60 -7.13 17.42
C THR A 125 -19.32 -5.97 16.73
N GLY A 126 -19.25 -5.87 15.39
CA GLY A 126 -19.93 -4.85 14.60
C GLY A 126 -19.20 -3.52 14.52
N LEU A 127 -17.90 -3.46 14.88
CA LEU A 127 -17.10 -2.26 14.65
C LEU A 127 -16.73 -2.12 13.16
N THR A 128 -16.79 -0.90 12.66
CA THR A 128 -16.25 -0.56 11.35
C THR A 128 -14.74 -0.53 11.42
N LEU A 129 -14.07 -1.31 10.57
CA LEU A 129 -12.61 -1.29 10.47
C LEU A 129 -12.18 -0.52 9.22
N ALA A 130 -11.19 0.34 9.38
CA ALA A 130 -10.61 1.11 8.29
C ALA A 130 -9.08 1.16 8.42
N VAL A 131 -8.40 1.34 7.30
CA VAL A 131 -6.94 1.44 7.24
C VAL A 131 -6.54 2.84 6.81
N TYR A 132 -5.50 3.38 7.44
CA TYR A 132 -4.87 4.62 7.01
C TYR A 132 -3.35 4.45 7.02
N SER A 133 -2.75 4.31 5.84
CA SER A 133 -1.31 4.11 5.63
C SER A 133 -0.75 5.07 4.58
N SER A 134 0.56 5.26 4.56
CA SER A 134 1.28 6.01 3.51
C SER A 134 1.37 5.24 2.19
N GLY A 135 1.19 3.92 2.22
CA GLY A 135 1.06 3.09 1.03
C GLY A 135 -0.22 3.40 0.26
N SER A 136 -0.21 3.28 -1.08
CA SER A 136 -1.43 3.47 -1.88
C SER A 136 -2.52 2.49 -1.47
N ILE A 137 -3.78 2.89 -1.63
CA ILE A 137 -4.94 2.02 -1.35
C ILE A 137 -4.82 0.66 -2.06
N ALA A 138 -4.31 0.66 -3.30
CA ALA A 138 -4.07 -0.58 -4.04
C ALA A 138 -3.04 -1.48 -3.34
N ALA A 139 -1.91 -0.92 -2.88
CA ALA A 139 -0.88 -1.65 -2.16
C ALA A 139 -1.38 -2.17 -0.80
N GLN A 140 -2.18 -1.37 -0.07
CA GLN A 140 -2.80 -1.78 1.18
C GLN A 140 -3.72 -3.00 0.99
N LYS A 141 -4.61 -2.94 -0.01
CA LYS A 141 -5.51 -4.05 -0.35
C LYS A 141 -4.74 -5.29 -0.79
N LEU A 142 -3.69 -5.09 -1.58
CA LEU A 142 -2.83 -6.17 -2.05
C LEU A 142 -2.16 -6.89 -0.87
N LEU A 143 -1.63 -6.15 0.11
CA LEU A 143 -1.04 -6.69 1.32
C LEU A 143 -2.07 -7.52 2.11
N PHE A 144 -3.21 -6.93 2.47
CA PHE A 144 -4.21 -7.62 3.29
C PHE A 144 -4.86 -8.81 2.60
N ARG A 145 -4.93 -8.81 1.25
CA ARG A 145 -5.43 -9.96 0.47
C ARG A 145 -4.50 -11.16 0.55
N ASN A 146 -3.20 -10.93 0.61
CA ASN A 146 -2.18 -11.96 0.46
C ASN A 146 -1.41 -12.25 1.76
N THR A 147 -2.06 -12.08 2.92
CA THR A 147 -1.39 -12.32 4.20
C THR A 147 -1.08 -13.81 4.42
N SER A 148 -0.10 -14.07 5.29
CA SER A 148 0.21 -15.42 5.75
C SER A 148 -0.96 -16.11 6.48
N MET A 149 -1.97 -15.33 6.90
CA MET A 149 -3.17 -15.79 7.62
C MET A 149 -4.44 -15.77 6.74
N GLY A 150 -4.28 -15.66 5.42
CA GLY A 150 -5.37 -15.60 4.44
C GLY A 150 -5.77 -14.18 4.04
N ASP A 151 -6.86 -14.06 3.28
CA ASP A 151 -7.41 -12.78 2.83
C ASP A 151 -8.16 -12.09 3.99
N LEU A 152 -7.65 -10.94 4.41
CA LEU A 152 -8.24 -10.11 5.45
C LEU A 152 -8.98 -8.88 4.90
N THR A 153 -9.00 -8.68 3.58
CA THR A 153 -9.68 -7.53 2.97
C THR A 153 -11.18 -7.44 3.31
N PRO A 154 -11.92 -8.56 3.49
CA PRO A 154 -13.34 -8.47 3.86
C PRO A 154 -13.60 -7.86 5.25
N LEU A 155 -12.59 -7.78 6.11
CA LEU A 155 -12.73 -7.18 7.43
C LEU A 155 -12.79 -5.65 7.38
N PHE A 156 -12.28 -5.02 6.32
CA PHE A 156 -12.13 -3.57 6.22
C PHE A 156 -13.19 -2.95 5.32
N SER A 157 -13.87 -1.93 5.86
CA SER A 157 -14.89 -1.16 5.14
C SER A 157 -14.29 -0.05 4.28
N ALA A 158 -13.12 0.49 4.68
CA ALA A 158 -12.49 1.60 3.97
C ALA A 158 -10.95 1.59 4.08
N TYR A 159 -10.32 2.23 3.10
CA TYR A 159 -8.87 2.40 3.02
C TYR A 159 -8.56 3.85 2.68
N PHE A 160 -7.61 4.45 3.40
CA PHE A 160 -7.16 5.82 3.23
C PHE A 160 -5.66 5.86 3.04
N ASP A 161 -5.17 6.75 2.19
CA ASP A 161 -3.75 6.95 1.94
C ASP A 161 -3.36 8.43 1.97
N THR A 162 -2.21 8.78 1.45
CA THR A 162 -1.69 10.15 1.44
C THR A 162 -2.55 11.14 0.63
N THR A 163 -3.48 10.66 -0.20
CA THR A 163 -4.43 11.53 -0.92
C THR A 163 -5.49 12.10 0.00
N THR A 164 -5.80 11.42 1.11
CA THR A 164 -6.69 11.94 2.17
C THR A 164 -6.04 13.10 2.94
N GLY A 165 -4.72 13.12 3.02
CA GLY A 165 -3.92 14.14 3.71
C GLY A 165 -2.76 13.53 4.49
N SER A 166 -2.11 14.35 5.30
CA SER A 166 -1.02 13.93 6.17
C SER A 166 -1.54 13.32 7.47
N LYS A 167 -0.95 12.20 7.93
CA LYS A 167 -1.22 11.62 9.25
C LYS A 167 -0.90 12.58 10.43
N LYS A 168 -0.16 13.64 10.18
CA LYS A 168 0.19 14.66 11.18
C LYS A 168 -0.83 15.79 11.27
N GLU A 169 -1.83 15.82 10.39
CA GLU A 169 -2.84 16.87 10.32
C GLU A 169 -4.18 16.38 10.85
N SER A 170 -4.77 17.08 11.80
CA SER A 170 -6.08 16.73 12.36
C SER A 170 -7.20 16.73 11.32
N ARG A 171 -7.10 17.59 10.31
CA ARG A 171 -8.10 17.67 9.22
C ARG A 171 -8.20 16.35 8.45
N SER A 172 -7.13 15.59 8.28
CA SER A 172 -7.14 14.29 7.62
C SER A 172 -8.05 13.31 8.36
N TYR A 173 -7.98 13.32 9.69
CA TYR A 173 -8.85 12.49 10.53
C TYR A 173 -10.29 12.98 10.54
N THR A 174 -10.54 14.29 10.42
CA THR A 174 -11.89 14.84 10.24
C THR A 174 -12.49 14.37 8.92
N THR A 175 -11.72 14.37 7.84
CA THR A 175 -12.15 13.83 6.54
C THR A 175 -12.51 12.36 6.66
N ILE A 176 -11.63 11.56 7.26
CA ILE A 176 -11.87 10.13 7.47
C ILE A 176 -13.13 9.89 8.32
N ALA A 177 -13.33 10.65 9.39
CA ALA A 177 -14.51 10.52 10.25
C ALA A 177 -15.81 10.83 9.49
N ASN A 178 -15.80 11.88 8.65
CA ASN A 178 -16.93 12.22 7.80
C ASN A 178 -17.23 11.12 6.78
N ASP A 179 -16.21 10.58 6.11
CA ASP A 179 -16.34 9.50 5.13
C ASP A 179 -16.90 8.22 5.78
N LEU A 180 -16.56 7.98 7.04
CA LEU A 180 -17.05 6.84 7.84
C LEU A 180 -18.35 7.15 8.60
N SER A 181 -18.89 8.36 8.46
CA SER A 181 -20.15 8.80 9.12
C SER A 181 -20.13 8.71 10.65
N VAL A 182 -19.03 9.13 11.28
CA VAL A 182 -18.82 9.11 12.74
C VAL A 182 -18.31 10.44 13.27
#